data_e4566b3668c2facd2d95de1f76d93e87
#
_entry.id   e4566b3668c2facd2d95de1f76d93e87
#
_cell.length_a   1.000
_cell.length_b   1.000
_cell.length_c   1.000
_cell.angle_alpha   90.00
_cell.angle_beta   90.00
_cell.angle_gamma   90.00
#
_symmetry.space_group_name_H-M   'P 1'
#
loop_
_entity.id
_entity.type
_entity.pdbx_description
1 polymer ?
#
loop_
_entity_poly.entity_id
_entity_poly.type
_entity_poly.pdbx_seq_one_letter_code
_entity_poly.pdbx_strand_id
1 'polypeptide(L)'
;MFGFFDNDFFTEFPNGPNYSMLVVRKITNDNQQNRVITVKYGLLDGRTHGEGMTTYYDVPADLLIASLSEKLKSYEKVSAPEWASQVKTGTHRERPPVQEDWWHTRAASVLRKVAIKGPIGTNRISQEFGGSKDRGVKKNKAVAGSRNVARKILQQLSDSGLLEESLNTAGNVNRGKIVSSVGQALLDEVAHSVRSKAEERYPGLEKY
;
A
#
# COMPACT_ATOMS: atom_id res chain seq x y z
N MET A 1 53.45 -25.10 6.20
CA MET A 1 52.93 -25.00 7.58
C MET A 1 52.90 -23.52 7.93
N PHE A 2 51.83 -22.83 7.56
CA PHE A 2 51.64 -21.40 7.85
C PHE A 2 50.28 -21.23 8.49
N GLY A 3 50.34 -20.76 9.76
CA GLY A 3 49.17 -20.55 10.59
C GLY A 3 48.41 -19.31 10.17
N PHE A 4 47.13 -19.45 10.09
CA PHE A 4 46.14 -18.37 10.00
C PHE A 4 46.04 -17.71 11.37
N PHE A 5 46.23 -16.40 11.42
CA PHE A 5 45.83 -15.56 12.54
C PHE A 5 44.57 -14.82 12.15
N ASP A 6 43.45 -15.31 12.68
CA ASP A 6 42.20 -14.58 12.72
C ASP A 6 42.30 -13.54 13.83
N ASN A 7 42.29 -12.24 13.46
CA ASN A 7 42.13 -11.14 14.40
C ASN A 7 40.80 -10.48 14.16
N ASP A 8 39.77 -11.05 14.73
CA ASP A 8 38.48 -10.38 14.90
C ASP A 8 38.54 -9.51 16.15
N PHE A 9 38.75 -8.21 15.97
CA PHE A 9 38.56 -7.22 17.03
C PHE A 9 37.07 -6.81 17.06
N PHE A 10 36.33 -7.43 17.97
CA PHE A 10 35.03 -6.95 18.39
C PHE A 10 35.23 -5.87 19.45
N THR A 11 34.88 -4.62 19.15
CA THR A 11 34.67 -3.59 20.17
C THR A 11 33.17 -3.45 20.38
N GLU A 12 32.69 -3.91 21.53
CA GLU A 12 31.33 -3.63 22.01
C GLU A 12 31.19 -2.13 22.30
N PHE A 13 30.17 -1.53 21.68
CA PHE A 13 29.72 -0.18 22.04
C PHE A 13 28.42 -0.25 22.84
N PRO A 14 28.22 0.66 23.81
CA PRO A 14 27.10 0.58 24.74
C PRO A 14 25.76 0.80 24.06
N ASN A 15 24.78 0.03 24.52
CA ASN A 15 23.39 0.00 24.10
C ASN A 15 22.72 1.37 24.08
N GLY A 16 22.43 1.87 22.85
CA GLY A 16 21.42 2.91 22.60
C GLY A 16 20.38 2.36 21.65
N PRO A 17 19.14 2.81 21.70
CA PRO A 17 18.04 2.28 20.91
C PRO A 17 18.23 2.58 19.42
N ASN A 18 18.21 1.52 18.61
CA ASN A 18 18.03 1.52 17.15
C ASN A 18 19.20 1.97 16.25
N TYR A 19 20.37 1.35 16.39
CA TYR A 19 21.40 1.42 15.34
C TYR A 19 21.83 0.03 14.91
N SER A 20 21.44 -0.42 13.74
CA SER A 20 22.04 -1.61 13.10
C SER A 20 23.20 -1.16 12.21
N MET A 21 24.41 -1.50 12.64
CA MET A 21 25.65 -1.12 11.98
C MET A 21 26.06 -2.23 11.01
N LEU A 22 26.04 -1.98 9.73
CA LEU A 22 26.56 -2.91 8.73
C LEU A 22 28.02 -2.51 8.40
N VAL A 23 28.98 -3.29 8.91
CA VAL A 23 30.41 -3.13 8.59
C VAL A 23 30.73 -3.98 7.37
N VAL A 24 30.94 -3.33 6.22
CA VAL A 24 31.45 -4.02 5.04
C VAL A 24 32.96 -3.87 5.00
N ARG A 25 33.70 -4.93 5.33
CA ARG A 25 35.15 -5.01 5.11
C ARG A 25 35.41 -5.50 3.68
N LYS A 26 36.01 -4.67 2.85
CA LYS A 26 36.60 -5.10 1.60
C LYS A 26 38.11 -5.26 1.80
N ILE A 27 38.56 -6.48 1.88
CA ILE A 27 40.01 -6.79 1.93
C ILE A 27 40.47 -6.89 0.48
N THR A 28 41.21 -5.92 0.00
CA THR A 28 41.99 -6.06 -1.22
C THR A 28 43.43 -6.28 -0.82
N ASN A 29 43.95 -7.46 -1.12
CA ASN A 29 45.34 -7.81 -0.96
C ASN A 29 46.10 -7.19 -2.12
N ASP A 30 46.90 -6.14 -1.87
CA ASP A 30 47.90 -5.72 -2.80
C ASP A 30 49.14 -5.16 -2.06
N ASN A 31 50.31 -5.60 -2.52
CA ASN A 31 51.57 -5.40 -1.87
C ASN A 31 51.98 -3.92 -1.74
N GLN A 32 52.48 -3.62 -0.54
CA GLN A 32 53.31 -2.45 -0.21
C GLN A 32 52.68 -1.06 -0.41
N GLN A 33 51.99 -0.61 0.61
CA GLN A 33 52.12 0.72 1.24
C GLN A 33 51.01 0.89 2.29
N ASN A 34 51.38 1.39 3.47
CA ASN A 34 50.45 1.76 4.54
C ASN A 34 49.45 2.81 3.99
N ARG A 35 48.28 2.33 3.53
CA ARG A 35 47.16 3.20 3.20
C ARG A 35 46.21 3.23 4.38
N VAL A 36 46.09 4.40 4.98
CA VAL A 36 45.06 4.72 5.96
C VAL A 36 43.72 4.50 5.29
N ILE A 37 42.99 3.45 5.70
CA ILE A 37 41.64 3.19 5.23
C ILE A 37 40.72 4.15 5.99
N THR A 38 40.29 5.21 5.34
CA THR A 38 39.24 6.08 5.87
C THR A 38 37.92 5.32 5.76
N VAL A 39 37.44 4.78 6.87
CA VAL A 39 36.10 4.21 6.94
C VAL A 39 35.12 5.36 6.95
N LYS A 40 34.47 5.61 5.82
CA LYS A 40 33.31 6.49 5.78
C LYS A 40 32.13 5.74 6.40
N TYR A 41 31.76 6.14 7.57
CA TYR A 41 30.48 5.73 8.17
C TYR A 41 29.35 6.35 7.36
N GLY A 42 28.78 5.60 6.43
CA GLY A 42 27.51 5.94 5.81
C GLY A 42 26.42 5.44 6.73
N LEU A 43 25.63 6.33 7.30
CA LEU A 43 24.33 5.98 7.81
C LEU A 43 23.55 5.34 6.63
N LEU A 44 23.25 4.05 6.72
CA LEU A 44 22.40 3.34 5.76
C LEU A 44 20.94 3.78 5.81
N ASP A 45 20.63 4.66 6.71
CA ASP A 45 19.35 5.34 6.78
C ASP A 45 19.52 6.70 6.08
N GLY A 46 19.30 6.72 4.77
CA GLY A 46 19.18 7.96 3.98
C GLY A 46 17.94 8.78 4.35
N ARG A 47 17.42 8.58 5.55
CA ARG A 47 16.39 9.42 6.16
C ARG A 47 17.09 10.64 6.74
N THR A 48 17.12 11.70 5.97
CA THR A 48 17.33 13.04 6.52
C THR A 48 16.30 13.24 7.64
N HIS A 49 16.77 13.57 8.83
CA HIS A 49 15.93 14.00 9.93
C HIS A 49 15.07 15.18 9.45
N GLY A 50 13.80 14.93 9.17
CA GLY A 50 12.87 15.94 8.67
C GLY A 50 11.79 15.39 7.72
N GLU A 51 12.08 14.32 6.96
CA GLU A 51 11.04 13.69 6.16
C GLU A 51 10.37 12.58 6.97
N GLY A 52 9.30 12.92 7.68
CA GLY A 52 8.44 11.96 8.34
C GLY A 52 8.02 10.86 7.36
N MET A 53 7.99 9.62 7.83
CA MET A 53 7.60 8.47 7.01
C MET A 53 6.14 8.66 6.57
N THR A 54 5.93 9.02 5.29
CA THR A 54 4.59 9.27 4.74
C THR A 54 3.90 7.93 4.51
N THR A 55 2.78 7.75 5.17
CA THR A 55 1.92 6.58 5.00
C THR A 55 0.66 6.94 4.21
N TYR A 56 -0.06 5.93 3.71
CA TYR A 56 -1.34 6.14 3.03
C TYR A 56 -2.45 6.76 3.92
N TYR A 57 -2.21 6.91 5.24
CA TYR A 57 -3.10 7.61 6.16
C TYR A 57 -2.93 9.13 6.10
N ASP A 58 -1.74 9.60 5.79
CA ASP A 58 -1.36 11.01 5.87
C ASP A 58 -1.83 11.80 4.63
N VAL A 59 -2.19 11.09 3.56
CA VAL A 59 -2.57 11.70 2.29
C VAL A 59 -4.08 11.68 2.08
N PRO A 60 -4.68 12.78 1.56
CA PRO A 60 -6.09 12.84 1.21
C PRO A 60 -6.50 11.73 0.24
N ALA A 61 -7.67 11.14 0.50
CA ALA A 61 -8.14 9.97 -0.23
C ALA A 61 -8.33 10.18 -1.74
N ASP A 62 -8.75 11.38 -2.14
CA ASP A 62 -8.98 11.75 -3.54
C ASP A 62 -7.68 11.72 -4.35
N LEU A 63 -6.61 12.34 -3.83
CA LEU A 63 -5.31 12.36 -4.48
C LEU A 63 -4.66 10.97 -4.50
N LEU A 64 -4.70 10.25 -3.37
CA LEU A 64 -4.17 8.89 -3.29
C LEU A 64 -4.87 7.95 -4.27
N ILE A 65 -6.21 7.97 -4.34
CA ILE A 65 -6.99 7.09 -5.21
C ILE A 65 -6.71 7.40 -6.69
N ALA A 66 -6.58 8.67 -7.07
CA ALA A 66 -6.28 9.07 -8.43
C ALA A 66 -4.93 8.48 -8.89
N SER A 67 -3.86 8.73 -8.14
CA SER A 67 -2.52 8.22 -8.47
C SER A 67 -2.42 6.70 -8.39
N LEU A 68 -3.09 6.08 -7.41
CA LEU A 68 -3.15 4.63 -7.27
C LEU A 68 -3.89 3.98 -8.45
N SER A 69 -4.95 4.62 -8.96
CA SER A 69 -5.68 4.11 -10.13
C SER A 69 -4.81 4.06 -11.38
N GLU A 70 -3.94 5.05 -11.57
CA GLU A 70 -2.98 5.08 -12.68
C GLU A 70 -1.95 3.95 -12.57
N LYS A 71 -1.40 3.72 -11.37
CA LYS A 71 -0.50 2.59 -11.14
C LYS A 71 -1.18 1.23 -11.33
N LEU A 72 -2.43 1.09 -10.93
CA LEU A 72 -3.17 -0.16 -11.11
C LEU A 72 -3.45 -0.50 -12.58
N LYS A 73 -3.43 0.47 -13.50
CA LYS A 73 -3.53 0.20 -14.95
C LYS A 73 -2.36 -0.62 -15.50
N SER A 74 -1.21 -0.57 -14.84
CA SER A 74 -0.04 -1.38 -15.22
C SER A 74 -0.15 -2.86 -14.83
N TYR A 75 -1.11 -3.21 -13.98
CA TYR A 75 -1.34 -4.59 -13.54
C TYR A 75 -2.31 -5.30 -14.49
N GLU A 76 -1.84 -6.21 -15.31
CA GLU A 76 -2.65 -6.96 -16.30
C GLU A 76 -3.85 -7.70 -15.67
N LYS A 77 -3.69 -8.19 -14.44
CA LYS A 77 -4.74 -8.91 -13.72
C LYS A 77 -5.88 -8.02 -13.23
N VAL A 78 -5.65 -6.70 -13.14
CA VAL A 78 -6.66 -5.72 -12.74
C VAL A 78 -7.25 -5.08 -13.98
N SER A 79 -8.14 -5.78 -14.66
CA SER A 79 -8.77 -5.32 -15.89
C SER A 79 -10.29 -5.25 -15.75
N ALA A 80 -10.91 -4.29 -16.43
CA ALA A 80 -12.35 -4.19 -16.47
C ALA A 80 -12.94 -5.38 -17.24
N PRO A 81 -13.87 -6.16 -16.67
CA PRO A 81 -14.56 -7.22 -17.40
C PRO A 81 -15.47 -6.64 -18.50
N GLU A 82 -15.78 -7.39 -19.54
CA GLU A 82 -16.60 -6.96 -20.68
C GLU A 82 -17.93 -6.31 -20.27
N TRP A 83 -18.58 -6.87 -19.27
CA TRP A 83 -19.86 -6.37 -18.76
C TRP A 83 -19.74 -5.06 -17.98
N ALA A 84 -18.54 -4.60 -17.63
CA ALA A 84 -18.32 -3.41 -16.80
C ALA A 84 -18.88 -2.13 -17.44
N SER A 85 -18.85 -2.03 -18.77
CA SER A 85 -19.37 -0.88 -19.51
C SER A 85 -20.89 -0.74 -19.47
N GLN A 86 -21.62 -1.84 -19.23
CA GLN A 86 -23.07 -1.89 -19.34
C GLN A 86 -23.79 -1.86 -17.99
N VAL A 87 -23.07 -2.05 -16.87
CA VAL A 87 -23.69 -2.22 -15.56
C VAL A 87 -23.60 -0.97 -14.69
N LYS A 88 -24.66 -0.71 -13.94
CA LYS A 88 -24.62 0.26 -12.86
C LYS A 88 -23.97 -0.34 -11.59
N THR A 89 -23.28 0.50 -10.81
CA THR A 89 -22.49 0.07 -9.65
C THR A 89 -23.31 -0.32 -8.42
N GLY A 90 -24.63 -0.18 -8.46
CA GLY A 90 -25.54 -0.59 -7.39
C GLY A 90 -26.96 -0.20 -7.67
N THR A 91 -27.90 -0.74 -6.87
CA THR A 91 -29.34 -0.48 -7.03
C THR A 91 -29.76 0.94 -6.67
N HIS A 92 -28.88 1.69 -5.97
CA HIS A 92 -29.08 3.11 -5.63
C HIS A 92 -28.66 4.05 -6.75
N ARG A 93 -27.94 3.57 -7.77
CA ARG A 93 -27.51 4.35 -8.92
C ARG A 93 -28.53 4.19 -10.05
N GLU A 94 -28.88 5.29 -10.68
CA GLU A 94 -29.79 5.31 -11.82
C GLU A 94 -29.07 4.98 -13.11
N ARG A 95 -27.82 5.47 -13.26
CA ARG A 95 -27.02 5.36 -14.48
C ARG A 95 -25.71 4.60 -14.24
N PRO A 96 -25.13 3.99 -15.29
CA PRO A 96 -23.78 3.45 -15.25
C PRO A 96 -22.75 4.57 -15.05
N PRO A 97 -21.50 4.24 -14.65
CA PRO A 97 -20.41 5.21 -14.55
C PRO A 97 -20.11 5.84 -15.92
N VAL A 98 -19.84 7.14 -15.92
CA VAL A 98 -19.47 7.90 -17.15
C VAL A 98 -17.96 7.79 -17.41
N GLN A 99 -17.15 7.64 -16.35
CA GLN A 99 -15.69 7.54 -16.48
C GLN A 99 -15.31 6.19 -17.08
N GLU A 100 -14.49 6.17 -18.11
CA GLU A 100 -14.00 4.92 -18.72
C GLU A 100 -13.16 4.11 -17.73
N ASP A 101 -12.31 4.79 -16.96
CA ASP A 101 -11.39 4.18 -15.98
C ASP A 101 -12.00 3.88 -14.62
N TRP A 102 -13.33 3.92 -14.52
CA TRP A 102 -14.01 3.75 -13.22
C TRP A 102 -13.65 2.45 -12.50
N TRP A 103 -13.29 1.41 -13.26
CA TRP A 103 -12.91 0.11 -12.70
C TRP A 103 -11.63 0.20 -11.87
N HIS A 104 -10.58 0.82 -12.43
CA HIS A 104 -9.30 1.02 -11.75
C HIS A 104 -9.44 1.97 -10.56
N THR A 105 -10.22 3.03 -10.71
CA THR A 105 -10.54 3.96 -9.61
C THR A 105 -11.28 3.23 -8.48
N ARG A 106 -12.21 2.34 -8.81
CA ARG A 106 -12.90 1.51 -7.83
C ARG A 106 -11.96 0.50 -7.17
N ALA A 107 -11.06 -0.13 -7.94
CA ALA A 107 -10.05 -1.05 -7.41
C ALA A 107 -9.10 -0.34 -6.43
N ALA A 108 -8.61 0.86 -6.78
CA ALA A 108 -7.82 1.71 -5.89
C ALA A 108 -8.56 2.05 -4.59
N SER A 109 -9.83 2.45 -4.70
CA SER A 109 -10.66 2.75 -3.53
C SER A 109 -10.89 1.53 -2.65
N VAL A 110 -11.06 0.34 -3.22
CA VAL A 110 -11.20 -0.93 -2.49
C VAL A 110 -9.91 -1.27 -1.76
N LEU A 111 -8.76 -1.21 -2.45
CA LEU A 111 -7.45 -1.50 -1.85
C LEU A 111 -7.20 -0.60 -0.62
N ARG A 112 -7.42 0.72 -0.76
CA ARG A 112 -7.32 1.66 0.36
C ARG A 112 -8.27 1.31 1.51
N LYS A 113 -9.53 0.95 1.22
CA LYS A 113 -10.51 0.59 2.27
C LYS A 113 -10.13 -0.70 3.00
N VAL A 114 -9.56 -1.68 2.30
CA VAL A 114 -9.03 -2.91 2.92
C VAL A 114 -7.86 -2.57 3.83
N ALA A 115 -6.96 -1.68 3.42
CA ALA A 115 -5.83 -1.22 4.23
C ALA A 115 -6.27 -0.57 5.55
N ILE A 116 -7.27 0.31 5.50
CA ILE A 116 -7.75 1.05 6.68
C ILE A 116 -8.57 0.17 7.62
N LYS A 117 -9.42 -0.71 7.09
CA LYS A 117 -10.41 -1.44 7.88
C LYS A 117 -9.97 -2.83 8.32
N GLY A 118 -8.83 -3.31 7.82
CA GLY A 118 -8.32 -4.66 8.08
C GLY A 118 -9.16 -5.74 7.40
N PRO A 119 -9.29 -6.94 7.99
CA PRO A 119 -9.93 -8.06 7.34
C PRO A 119 -11.37 -7.74 6.95
N ILE A 120 -11.64 -7.72 5.64
CA ILE A 120 -12.92 -7.32 5.11
C ILE A 120 -13.36 -8.22 3.96
N GLY A 121 -14.63 -8.64 4.00
CA GLY A 121 -15.23 -9.48 2.98
C GLY A 121 -16.08 -8.70 1.97
N THR A 122 -16.49 -9.38 0.91
CA THR A 122 -17.28 -8.81 -0.20
C THR A 122 -18.57 -8.09 0.26
N ASN A 123 -19.29 -8.65 1.24
CA ASN A 123 -20.52 -8.03 1.70
C ASN A 123 -20.26 -6.68 2.37
N ARG A 124 -19.23 -6.58 3.18
CA ARG A 124 -18.88 -5.35 3.88
C ARG A 124 -18.36 -4.29 2.91
N ILE A 125 -17.53 -4.68 1.92
CA ILE A 125 -17.13 -3.78 0.84
C ILE A 125 -18.35 -3.28 0.05
N SER A 126 -19.31 -4.14 -0.26
CA SER A 126 -20.52 -3.69 -0.97
C SER A 126 -21.36 -2.69 -0.15
N GLN A 127 -21.39 -2.81 1.16
CA GLN A 127 -22.03 -1.84 2.05
C GLN A 127 -21.33 -0.48 2.03
N GLU A 128 -19.98 -0.48 2.03
CA GLU A 128 -19.16 0.74 1.96
C GLU A 128 -19.39 1.54 0.66
N PHE A 129 -19.70 0.86 -0.42
CA PHE A 129 -20.05 1.47 -1.71
C PHE A 129 -21.56 1.52 -1.95
N GLY A 130 -22.35 1.39 -0.89
CA GLY A 130 -23.78 1.59 -0.93
C GLY A 130 -24.18 3.07 -0.90
N GLY A 131 -25.46 3.32 -0.90
CA GLY A 131 -26.02 4.66 -0.80
C GLY A 131 -27.52 4.67 -0.64
N SER A 132 -28.09 5.85 -0.54
CA SER A 132 -29.54 6.04 -0.46
C SER A 132 -30.18 5.74 -1.81
N LYS A 133 -31.18 4.86 -1.81
CA LYS A 133 -31.99 4.55 -2.98
C LYS A 133 -33.24 5.42 -2.97
N ASP A 134 -33.45 6.15 -4.05
CA ASP A 134 -34.71 6.80 -4.31
C ASP A 134 -35.82 5.74 -4.58
N ARG A 135 -36.93 5.90 -3.90
CA ARG A 135 -38.09 5.01 -3.97
C ARG A 135 -39.36 5.74 -4.41
N GLY A 136 -39.21 6.90 -5.00
CA GLY A 136 -40.31 7.78 -5.36
C GLY A 136 -40.98 8.38 -4.12
N VAL A 137 -42.28 8.19 -3.97
CA VAL A 137 -43.07 8.72 -2.84
C VAL A 137 -42.70 8.08 -1.49
N LYS A 138 -42.13 6.86 -1.48
CA LYS A 138 -41.71 6.17 -0.26
C LYS A 138 -40.39 6.75 0.27
N LYS A 139 -40.23 6.74 1.58
CA LYS A 139 -38.98 7.18 2.23
C LYS A 139 -37.77 6.47 1.64
N ASN A 140 -36.68 7.19 1.40
CA ASN A 140 -35.43 6.65 0.91
C ASN A 140 -34.85 5.61 1.87
N LYS A 141 -34.22 4.58 1.33
CA LYS A 141 -33.60 3.50 2.10
C LYS A 141 -32.15 3.32 1.66
N ALA A 142 -31.25 3.18 2.63
CA ALA A 142 -29.87 2.79 2.37
C ALA A 142 -29.82 1.36 1.82
N VAL A 143 -29.11 1.17 0.71
CA VAL A 143 -28.91 -0.14 0.07
C VAL A 143 -27.44 -0.35 -0.26
N ALA A 144 -27.02 -1.60 -0.27
CA ALA A 144 -25.65 -1.96 -0.62
C ALA A 144 -25.36 -1.76 -2.12
N GLY A 145 -24.13 -1.50 -2.45
CA GLY A 145 -23.63 -1.50 -3.82
C GLY A 145 -23.58 -2.91 -4.43
N SER A 146 -23.11 -2.99 -5.66
CA SER A 146 -23.00 -4.26 -6.38
C SER A 146 -21.98 -5.20 -5.73
N ARG A 147 -22.44 -6.34 -5.22
CA ARG A 147 -21.58 -7.39 -4.65
C ARG A 147 -20.72 -8.07 -5.71
N ASN A 148 -21.19 -8.13 -6.96
CA ASN A 148 -20.42 -8.73 -8.04
C ASN A 148 -19.19 -7.88 -8.39
N VAL A 149 -19.37 -6.57 -8.49
CA VAL A 149 -18.26 -5.62 -8.69
C VAL A 149 -17.24 -5.77 -7.55
N ALA A 150 -17.69 -5.72 -6.29
CA ALA A 150 -16.82 -5.87 -5.14
C ALA A 150 -16.06 -7.20 -5.12
N ARG A 151 -16.76 -8.32 -5.45
CA ARG A 151 -16.14 -9.65 -5.50
C ARG A 151 -15.08 -9.75 -6.56
N LYS A 152 -15.36 -9.30 -7.79
CA LYS A 152 -14.41 -9.37 -8.90
C LYS A 152 -13.16 -8.53 -8.64
N ILE A 153 -13.32 -7.32 -8.11
CA ILE A 153 -12.19 -6.48 -7.73
C ILE A 153 -11.34 -7.14 -6.65
N LEU A 154 -11.95 -7.68 -5.58
CA LEU A 154 -11.20 -8.38 -4.52
C LEU A 154 -10.46 -9.61 -5.05
N GLN A 155 -11.04 -10.35 -5.99
CA GLN A 155 -10.36 -11.46 -6.66
C GLN A 155 -9.16 -10.98 -7.47
N GLN A 156 -9.34 -9.98 -8.33
CA GLN A 156 -8.27 -9.43 -9.17
C GLN A 156 -7.11 -8.86 -8.33
N LEU A 157 -7.41 -8.15 -7.25
CA LEU A 157 -6.39 -7.65 -6.32
C LEU A 157 -5.68 -8.78 -5.58
N SER A 158 -6.37 -9.87 -5.27
CA SER A 158 -5.75 -11.07 -4.68
C SER A 158 -4.87 -11.81 -5.70
N ASP A 159 -5.35 -11.95 -6.94
CA ASP A 159 -4.61 -12.59 -8.03
C ASP A 159 -3.35 -11.80 -8.42
N SER A 160 -3.37 -10.48 -8.25
CA SER A 160 -2.19 -9.61 -8.42
C SER A 160 -1.23 -9.62 -7.23
N GLY A 161 -1.55 -10.32 -6.13
CA GLY A 161 -0.71 -10.42 -4.95
C GLY A 161 -0.77 -9.20 -4.01
N LEU A 162 -1.68 -8.26 -4.25
CA LEU A 162 -1.85 -7.06 -3.41
C LEU A 162 -2.69 -7.33 -2.16
N LEU A 163 -3.53 -8.38 -2.18
CA LEU A 163 -4.36 -8.80 -1.06
C LEU A 163 -4.12 -10.28 -0.72
N GLU A 164 -4.18 -10.58 0.56
CA GLU A 164 -4.08 -11.93 1.12
C GLU A 164 -5.35 -12.32 1.87
N GLU A 165 -5.54 -13.62 2.08
CA GLU A 165 -6.65 -14.12 2.89
C GLU A 165 -6.29 -14.12 4.37
N SER A 166 -7.16 -13.54 5.18
CA SER A 166 -7.03 -13.60 6.62
C SER A 166 -7.83 -14.77 7.16
N LEU A 167 -7.13 -15.73 7.73
CA LEU A 167 -7.74 -16.85 8.44
C LEU A 167 -7.89 -16.55 9.93
N ASN A 168 -8.81 -17.22 10.57
CA ASN A 168 -8.93 -17.20 12.03
C ASN A 168 -7.72 -17.92 12.67
N THR A 169 -7.47 -17.70 13.96
CA THR A 169 -6.38 -18.35 14.74
C THR A 169 -6.39 -19.87 14.61
N ALA A 170 -7.57 -20.48 14.49
CA ALA A 170 -7.74 -21.91 14.25
C ALA A 170 -7.55 -22.34 12.78
N GLY A 171 -7.36 -21.43 11.84
CA GLY A 171 -7.15 -21.70 10.42
C GLY A 171 -8.37 -22.23 9.64
N ASN A 172 -9.52 -22.37 10.28
CA ASN A 172 -10.72 -23.00 9.71
C ASN A 172 -11.74 -22.01 9.12
N VAL A 173 -11.64 -20.72 9.46
CA VAL A 173 -12.59 -19.69 9.01
C VAL A 173 -11.86 -18.55 8.33
N ASN A 174 -12.29 -18.21 7.11
CA ASN A 174 -11.82 -17.05 6.38
C ASN A 174 -12.54 -15.78 6.90
N ARG A 175 -11.78 -14.85 7.47
CA ARG A 175 -12.26 -13.57 8.02
C ARG A 175 -12.43 -12.50 6.95
N GLY A 176 -11.85 -12.71 5.77
CA GLY A 176 -11.84 -11.76 4.67
C GLY A 176 -10.45 -11.56 4.07
N LYS A 177 -10.31 -10.48 3.32
CA LYS A 177 -9.03 -10.09 2.71
C LYS A 177 -8.35 -9.00 3.53
N ILE A 178 -7.02 -9.09 3.63
CA ILE A 178 -6.12 -8.08 4.19
C ILE A 178 -5.15 -7.64 3.11
N VAL A 179 -4.49 -6.52 3.32
CA VAL A 179 -3.43 -6.05 2.42
C VAL A 179 -2.17 -6.86 2.67
N SER A 180 -1.54 -7.35 1.60
CA SER A 180 -0.23 -8.01 1.65
C SER A 180 0.88 -6.98 1.91
N SER A 181 2.09 -7.45 2.23
CA SER A 181 3.28 -6.60 2.36
C SER A 181 3.57 -5.81 1.07
N VAL A 182 3.39 -6.45 -0.10
CA VAL A 182 3.54 -5.80 -1.41
C VAL A 182 2.48 -4.72 -1.63
N GLY A 183 1.23 -5.00 -1.26
CA GLY A 183 0.14 -4.03 -1.35
C GLY A 183 0.33 -2.84 -0.44
N GLN A 184 0.88 -3.05 0.76
CA GLN A 184 1.20 -1.97 1.69
C GLN A 184 2.34 -1.10 1.15
N ALA A 185 3.42 -1.71 0.67
CA ALA A 185 4.54 -0.98 0.06
C ALA A 185 4.07 -0.13 -1.14
N LEU A 186 3.18 -0.67 -1.99
CA LEU A 186 2.59 0.08 -3.10
C LEU A 186 1.79 1.29 -2.61
N LEU A 187 0.98 1.14 -1.56
CA LEU A 187 0.18 2.23 -0.99
C LEU A 187 1.07 3.34 -0.43
N ASP A 188 2.12 2.99 0.29
CA ASP A 188 3.05 3.94 0.91
C ASP A 188 3.92 4.62 -0.15
N GLU A 189 4.37 3.91 -1.19
CA GLU A 189 5.08 4.49 -2.34
C GLU A 189 4.22 5.54 -3.07
N VAL A 190 2.94 5.23 -3.31
CA VAL A 190 2.02 6.19 -3.92
C VAL A 190 1.78 7.37 -2.99
N ALA A 191 1.60 7.15 -1.70
CA ALA A 191 1.42 8.21 -0.72
C ALA A 191 2.62 9.17 -0.71
N HIS A 192 3.83 8.62 -0.72
CA HIS A 192 5.06 9.42 -0.80
C HIS A 192 5.13 10.25 -2.10
N SER A 193 4.76 9.68 -3.24
CA SER A 193 4.76 10.40 -4.52
C SER A 193 3.73 11.53 -4.62
N VAL A 194 2.68 11.47 -3.80
CA VAL A 194 1.57 12.44 -3.82
C VAL A 194 1.70 13.47 -2.71
N ARG A 195 2.60 13.26 -1.74
CA ARG A 195 2.78 14.12 -0.57
C ARG A 195 2.93 15.60 -0.93
N SER A 196 3.83 15.95 -1.85
CA SER A 196 4.05 17.34 -2.26
C SER A 196 2.80 18.01 -2.81
N LYS A 197 2.00 17.30 -3.61
CA LYS A 197 0.71 17.79 -4.11
C LYS A 197 -0.34 17.95 -3.01
N ALA A 198 -0.27 17.10 -1.99
CA ALA A 198 -1.17 17.17 -0.85
C ALA A 198 -0.83 18.36 0.04
N GLU A 199 0.44 18.65 0.26
CA GLU A 199 0.95 19.79 1.02
C GLU A 199 0.60 21.12 0.33
N GLU A 200 0.76 21.22 -0.99
CA GLU A 200 0.32 22.39 -1.76
C GLU A 200 -1.18 22.67 -1.61
N ARG A 201 -2.00 21.62 -1.64
CA ARG A 201 -3.45 21.75 -1.54
C ARG A 201 -3.94 22.00 -0.11
N TYR A 202 -3.22 21.45 0.85
CA TYR A 202 -3.54 21.52 2.28
C TYR A 202 -2.31 21.93 3.11
N PRO A 203 -1.97 23.24 3.17
CA PRO A 203 -0.73 23.71 3.82
C PRO A 203 -0.58 23.32 5.30
N GLY A 204 -1.65 22.85 5.95
CA GLY A 204 -1.61 22.35 7.31
C GLY A 204 -0.99 20.97 7.49
N LEU A 205 -0.87 20.18 6.40
CA LEU A 205 -0.30 18.82 6.45
C LEU A 205 1.22 18.82 6.65
N GLU A 206 1.91 19.89 6.30
CA GLU A 206 3.36 20.03 6.45
C GLU A 206 3.83 19.86 7.92
N LYS A 207 2.91 20.08 8.88
CA LYS A 207 3.21 20.00 10.32
C LYS A 207 3.18 18.56 10.88
N TYR A 208 2.70 17.61 10.13
CA TYR A 208 2.54 16.20 10.50
C TYR A 208 3.35 15.30 9.56
#